data_4222d8af417b36a75ee36b3754b5f31a
#
_entry.id   4222d8af417b36a75ee36b3754b5f31a
#
_cell.length_a   1.000
_cell.length_b   1.000
_cell.length_c   1.000
_cell.angle_alpha   90.00
_cell.angle_beta   90.00
_cell.angle_gamma   90.00
#
_symmetry.space_group_name_H-M   'P 1'
#
loop_
_entity.id
_entity.type
_entity.pdbx_description
1 polymer ?
#
loop_
_entity_poly.entity_id
_entity_poly.type
_entity_poly.pdbx_seq_one_letter_code
_entity_poly.pdbx_strand_id
1 'polypeptide(L)'
;MFGTILLIDDDNATNYLHKYYLEEWGICERVMSAEDGQIALGLIEDNPDIFSAPNSLILLDINMPVMNGFEFLQEYEKMCPDKKANCLFVMLTTELSEGYQQRANAISDIDGFVGKPLAREELIQQVRINSKISLA
;
A
#
# COMPACT_ATOMS: atom_id res chain seq x y z
N MET A 1 -1.44 11.62 -10.97
CA MET A 1 -0.53 11.72 -9.79
C MET A 1 -1.25 11.29 -8.52
N PHE A 2 -0.57 10.59 -7.66
CA PHE A 2 -1.14 10.20 -6.37
C PHE A 2 -1.21 11.40 -5.41
N GLY A 3 -2.22 11.41 -4.55
CA GLY A 3 -2.25 12.37 -3.45
C GLY A 3 -1.32 11.92 -2.34
N THR A 4 -1.69 10.87 -1.62
CA THR A 4 -0.89 10.32 -0.52
C THR A 4 -0.54 8.86 -0.79
N ILE A 5 0.72 8.52 -0.54
CA ILE A 5 1.17 7.12 -0.55
C ILE A 5 1.58 6.77 0.88
N LEU A 6 0.99 5.71 1.42
CA LEU A 6 1.35 5.17 2.74
C LEU A 6 2.21 3.93 2.55
N LEU A 7 3.42 3.98 3.10
CA LEU A 7 4.35 2.86 3.11
C LEU A 7 4.22 2.10 4.44
N ILE A 8 3.94 0.81 4.37
CA ILE A 8 3.84 -0.04 5.56
C ILE A 8 4.89 -1.12 5.46
N ASP A 9 5.94 -0.99 6.26
CA ASP A 9 7.09 -1.91 6.27
C ASP A 9 7.77 -1.81 7.63
N ASP A 10 8.15 -2.95 8.20
CA ASP A 10 8.82 -2.99 9.50
C ASP A 10 10.26 -2.50 9.44
N ASP A 11 10.84 -2.42 8.26
CA ASP A 11 12.21 -1.94 8.07
C ASP A 11 12.20 -0.45 7.75
N ASN A 12 12.65 0.36 8.73
CA ASN A 12 12.71 1.81 8.56
C ASN A 12 13.65 2.25 7.45
N ALA A 13 14.72 1.52 7.21
CA ALA A 13 15.63 1.83 6.12
C ALA A 13 14.94 1.66 4.77
N THR A 14 14.14 0.62 4.62
CA THR A 14 13.34 0.39 3.41
C THR A 14 12.30 1.49 3.23
N ASN A 15 11.58 1.87 4.28
CA ASN A 15 10.62 2.97 4.22
C ASN A 15 11.29 4.28 3.80
N TYR A 16 12.45 4.57 4.36
CA TYR A 16 13.21 5.78 4.02
C TYR A 16 13.61 5.77 2.55
N LEU A 17 14.13 4.65 2.07
CA LEU A 17 14.57 4.52 0.68
C LEU A 17 13.40 4.66 -0.30
N HIS A 18 12.28 4.00 -0.01
CA HIS A 18 11.10 4.08 -0.86
C HIS A 18 10.49 5.47 -0.86
N LYS A 19 10.49 6.15 0.29
CA LYS A 19 10.05 7.54 0.36
C LYS A 19 10.91 8.43 -0.54
N TYR A 20 12.22 8.23 -0.48
CA TYR A 20 13.16 8.98 -1.33
C TYR A 20 12.85 8.76 -2.81
N TYR A 21 12.65 7.50 -3.23
CA TYR A 21 12.31 7.20 -4.61
C TYR A 21 11.02 7.86 -5.05
N LEU A 22 9.98 7.74 -4.23
CA LEU A 22 8.66 8.31 -4.57
C LEU A 22 8.73 9.82 -4.71
N GLU A 23 9.47 10.49 -3.84
CA GLU A 23 9.66 11.93 -3.91
C GLU A 23 10.48 12.33 -5.14
N GLU A 24 11.54 11.59 -5.45
CA GLU A 24 12.36 11.84 -6.65
C GLU A 24 11.56 11.63 -7.94
N TRP A 25 10.69 10.64 -7.98
CA TRP A 25 9.86 10.40 -9.16
C TRP A 25 8.76 11.44 -9.33
N GLY A 26 8.42 12.17 -8.30
CA GLY A 26 7.42 13.22 -8.35
C GLY A 26 6.02 12.73 -8.70
N ILE A 27 5.65 11.52 -8.26
CA ILE A 27 4.38 10.90 -8.61
C ILE A 27 3.32 11.01 -7.53
N CYS A 28 3.65 11.65 -6.41
CA CYS A 28 2.69 11.87 -5.31
C CYS A 28 2.94 13.20 -4.62
N GLU A 29 1.90 13.68 -3.95
CA GLU A 29 1.99 14.93 -3.20
C GLU A 29 2.59 14.74 -1.81
N ARG A 30 2.36 13.56 -1.21
CA ARG A 30 2.77 13.26 0.16
C ARG A 30 3.09 11.79 0.32
N VAL A 31 4.12 11.50 1.12
CA VAL A 31 4.44 10.13 1.53
C VAL A 31 4.34 10.05 3.05
N MET A 32 3.60 9.06 3.54
CA MET A 32 3.53 8.69 4.95
C MET A 32 4.10 7.30 5.12
N SER A 33 4.57 6.97 6.31
CA SER A 33 5.09 5.63 6.59
C SER A 33 4.66 5.13 7.96
N ALA A 34 4.55 3.81 8.08
CA ALA A 34 4.25 3.12 9.32
C ALA A 34 5.17 1.91 9.46
N GLU A 35 5.64 1.65 10.68
CA GLU A 35 6.57 0.56 10.95
C GLU A 35 5.89 -0.79 11.17
N ASP A 36 4.58 -0.78 11.40
CA ASP A 36 3.82 -2.00 11.54
C ASP A 36 2.35 -1.78 11.18
N GLY A 37 1.60 -2.89 11.14
CA GLY A 37 0.21 -2.86 10.74
C GLY A 37 -0.69 -2.10 11.69
N GLN A 38 -0.41 -2.14 13.00
CA GLN A 38 -1.24 -1.44 13.99
C GLN A 38 -1.09 0.06 13.85
N ILE A 39 0.13 0.55 13.68
CA ILE A 39 0.39 1.97 13.44
C ILE A 39 -0.32 2.39 12.15
N ALA A 40 -0.23 1.57 11.11
CA ALA A 40 -0.88 1.86 9.83
C ALA A 40 -2.40 1.94 9.97
N LEU A 41 -3.02 1.00 10.67
CA LEU A 41 -4.47 1.04 10.91
C LEU A 41 -4.89 2.31 11.65
N GLY A 42 -4.10 2.72 12.65
CA GLY A 42 -4.34 3.96 13.37
C GLY A 42 -4.26 5.18 12.47
N LEU A 43 -3.26 5.23 11.59
CA LEU A 43 -3.12 6.33 10.65
C LEU A 43 -4.30 6.41 9.68
N ILE A 44 -4.77 5.28 9.19
CA ILE A 44 -5.94 5.23 8.28
C ILE A 44 -7.19 5.70 9.01
N GLU A 45 -7.40 5.23 10.24
CA GLU A 45 -8.56 5.58 11.04
C GLU A 45 -8.56 7.06 11.41
N ASP A 46 -7.39 7.63 11.73
CA ASP A 46 -7.24 9.02 12.14
C ASP A 46 -7.29 10.00 10.96
N ASN A 47 -7.15 9.52 9.74
CA ASN A 47 -7.09 10.36 8.53
C ASN A 47 -8.07 9.88 7.48
N PRO A 48 -9.38 9.81 7.79
CA PRO A 48 -10.36 9.25 6.86
C PRO A 48 -10.46 10.04 5.55
N ASP A 49 -10.26 11.36 5.59
CA ASP A 49 -10.34 12.19 4.40
C ASP A 49 -9.21 11.87 3.41
N ILE A 50 -8.03 11.54 3.93
CA ILE A 50 -6.88 11.19 3.10
C ILE A 50 -7.11 9.83 2.44
N PHE A 51 -7.50 8.83 3.23
CA PHE A 51 -7.56 7.45 2.74
C PHE A 51 -8.91 7.08 2.12
N SER A 52 -9.89 7.98 2.15
CA SER A 52 -11.10 7.83 1.34
C SER A 52 -10.94 8.37 -0.07
N ALA A 53 -9.87 9.14 -0.31
CA ALA A 53 -9.61 9.68 -1.64
C ALA A 53 -9.13 8.58 -2.59
N PRO A 54 -9.72 8.46 -3.80
CA PRO A 54 -9.38 7.36 -4.72
C PRO A 54 -7.97 7.45 -5.30
N ASN A 55 -7.30 8.59 -5.17
CA ASN A 55 -5.92 8.76 -5.62
C ASN A 55 -4.87 8.46 -4.54
N SER A 56 -5.29 7.91 -3.41
CA SER A 56 -4.37 7.45 -2.38
C SER A 56 -3.95 6.00 -2.63
N LEU A 57 -2.74 5.66 -2.21
CA LEU A 57 -2.15 4.35 -2.43
C LEU A 57 -1.52 3.84 -1.14
N ILE A 58 -1.78 2.59 -0.81
CA ILE A 58 -1.11 1.91 0.30
C ILE A 58 -0.19 0.84 -0.28
N LEU A 59 1.11 0.95 0.03
CA LEU A 59 2.11 -0.04 -0.31
C LEU A 59 2.40 -0.86 0.94
N LEU A 60 2.04 -2.13 0.91
CA LEU A 60 1.99 -2.99 2.09
C LEU A 60 2.97 -4.14 1.96
N ASP A 61 3.95 -4.17 2.86
CA ASP A 61 4.89 -5.29 2.97
C ASP A 61 4.17 -6.54 3.48
N ILE A 62 4.41 -7.67 2.84
CA ILE A 62 3.81 -8.94 3.25
C ILE A 62 4.44 -9.46 4.54
N ASN A 63 5.77 -9.36 4.65
CA ASN A 63 6.53 -10.01 5.72
C ASN A 63 6.86 -9.04 6.85
N MET A 64 5.94 -8.89 7.81
CA MET A 64 6.17 -8.09 9.01
C MET A 64 6.01 -8.96 10.26
N PRO A 65 6.83 -8.75 11.32
CA PRO A 65 6.90 -9.69 12.44
C PRO A 65 5.67 -9.70 13.34
N VAL A 66 5.06 -8.56 13.64
CA VAL A 66 3.94 -8.49 14.59
C VAL A 66 2.61 -8.76 13.90
N MET A 67 2.42 -8.17 12.74
CA MET A 67 1.22 -8.33 11.93
C MET A 67 1.67 -8.33 10.48
N ASN A 68 1.59 -9.48 9.81
CA ASN A 68 1.99 -9.55 8.40
C ASN A 68 0.94 -8.87 7.51
N GLY A 69 1.26 -8.73 6.21
CA GLY A 69 0.38 -8.02 5.28
C GLY A 69 -1.02 -8.62 5.18
N PHE A 70 -1.13 -9.95 5.24
CA PHE A 70 -2.44 -10.60 5.17
C PHE A 70 -3.26 -10.38 6.44
N GLU A 71 -2.61 -10.42 7.60
CA GLU A 71 -3.26 -10.12 8.87
C GLU A 71 -3.72 -8.66 8.93
N PHE A 72 -2.90 -7.75 8.40
CA PHE A 72 -3.29 -6.34 8.27
C PHE A 72 -4.57 -6.20 7.46
N LEU A 73 -4.66 -6.88 6.32
CA LEU A 73 -5.85 -6.80 5.48
C LEU A 73 -7.08 -7.35 6.16
N GLN A 74 -6.94 -8.41 6.96
CA GLN A 74 -8.06 -8.93 7.75
C GLN A 74 -8.56 -7.91 8.76
N GLU A 75 -7.65 -7.25 9.46
CA GLU A 75 -8.03 -6.20 10.42
C GLU A 75 -8.64 -4.99 9.72
N TYR A 76 -8.09 -4.62 8.55
CA TYR A 76 -8.64 -3.54 7.76
C TYR A 76 -10.08 -3.83 7.31
N GLU A 77 -10.37 -5.06 6.90
CA GLU A 77 -11.73 -5.44 6.49
C GLU A 77 -12.76 -5.39 7.63
N LYS A 78 -12.30 -5.52 8.87
CA LYS A 78 -13.18 -5.40 10.04
C LYS A 78 -13.53 -3.96 10.38
N MET A 79 -12.86 -2.99 9.80
CA MET A 79 -13.15 -1.57 10.04
C MET A 79 -14.55 -1.23 9.54
N CYS A 80 -15.18 -0.27 10.21
CA CYS A 80 -16.46 0.25 9.77
C CYS A 80 -16.38 0.71 8.31
N PRO A 81 -17.37 0.39 7.46
CA PRO A 81 -17.33 0.80 6.04
C PRO A 81 -17.07 2.29 5.83
N ASP A 82 -17.58 3.14 6.74
CA ASP A 82 -17.37 4.59 6.67
C ASP A 82 -15.92 4.99 6.91
N LYS A 83 -15.14 4.13 7.55
CA LYS A 83 -13.73 4.37 7.84
C LYS A 83 -12.79 3.62 6.91
N LYS A 84 -13.32 2.72 6.09
CA LYS A 84 -12.52 2.02 5.11
C LYS A 84 -12.02 2.99 4.06
N ALA A 85 -10.75 2.86 3.74
CA ALA A 85 -10.15 3.65 2.68
C ALA A 85 -10.75 3.28 1.33
N ASN A 86 -10.95 4.27 0.49
CA ASN A 86 -11.33 4.06 -0.91
C ASN A 86 -10.11 4.24 -1.79
N CYS A 87 -8.97 3.75 -1.33
CA CYS A 87 -7.68 3.88 -1.98
C CYS A 87 -7.24 2.54 -2.57
N LEU A 88 -6.14 2.60 -3.31
CA LEU A 88 -5.53 1.41 -3.91
C LEU A 88 -4.64 0.71 -2.89
N PHE A 89 -4.68 -0.62 -2.90
CA PHE A 89 -3.78 -1.46 -2.11
C PHE A 89 -2.86 -2.24 -3.03
N VAL A 90 -1.56 -2.07 -2.86
CA VAL A 90 -0.55 -2.82 -3.61
C VAL A 90 0.36 -3.52 -2.62
N MET A 91 0.51 -4.83 -2.78
CA MET A 91 1.43 -5.62 -1.94
C MET A 91 2.85 -5.47 -2.44
N LEU A 92 3.78 -5.26 -1.51
CA LEU A 92 5.19 -5.07 -1.79
C LEU A 92 5.97 -6.23 -1.17
N THR A 93 6.73 -6.96 -1.97
CA THR A 93 7.42 -8.17 -1.48
C THR A 93 8.71 -8.46 -2.22
N THR A 94 9.64 -9.12 -1.52
CA THR A 94 10.84 -9.67 -2.16
C THR A 94 10.55 -11.01 -2.82
N GLU A 95 9.38 -11.60 -2.58
CA GLU A 95 9.03 -12.92 -3.06
C GLU A 95 7.69 -12.89 -3.78
N LEU A 96 7.74 -12.90 -5.12
CA LEU A 96 6.55 -12.94 -5.96
C LEU A 96 6.16 -14.38 -6.28
N SER A 97 6.01 -15.20 -5.27
CA SER A 97 5.61 -16.59 -5.46
C SER A 97 4.14 -16.69 -5.85
N GLU A 98 3.82 -17.72 -6.63
CA GLU A 98 2.46 -17.99 -7.05
C GLU A 98 1.53 -18.19 -5.84
N GLY A 99 2.05 -18.82 -4.77
CA GLY A 99 1.27 -19.03 -3.55
C GLY A 99 0.82 -17.74 -2.89
N TYR A 100 1.71 -16.74 -2.82
CA TYR A 100 1.35 -15.43 -2.30
C TYR A 100 0.35 -14.73 -3.18
N GLN A 101 0.52 -14.80 -4.49
CA GLN A 101 -0.41 -14.16 -5.43
C GLN A 101 -1.80 -14.79 -5.34
N GLN A 102 -1.90 -16.11 -5.25
CA GLN A 102 -3.18 -16.80 -5.10
C GLN A 102 -3.86 -16.43 -3.79
N ARG A 103 -3.09 -16.39 -2.69
CA ARG A 103 -3.63 -16.00 -1.40
C ARG A 103 -4.17 -14.58 -1.39
N ALA A 104 -3.45 -13.67 -2.03
CA ALA A 104 -3.86 -12.28 -2.11
C ALA A 104 -5.04 -12.08 -3.07
N ASN A 105 -5.10 -12.83 -4.17
CA ASN A 105 -6.22 -12.75 -5.10
C ASN A 105 -7.55 -13.17 -4.47
N ALA A 106 -7.50 -13.95 -3.39
CA ALA A 106 -8.68 -14.31 -2.62
C ALA A 106 -9.18 -13.15 -1.73
N ILE A 107 -8.38 -12.09 -1.59
CA ILE A 107 -8.71 -10.92 -0.79
C ILE A 107 -9.09 -9.78 -1.74
N SER A 108 -10.35 -9.34 -1.68
CA SER A 108 -10.91 -8.39 -2.65
C SER A 108 -10.31 -6.99 -2.61
N ASP A 109 -9.57 -6.63 -1.54
CA ASP A 109 -9.06 -5.28 -1.35
C ASP A 109 -7.66 -5.06 -1.94
N ILE A 110 -7.05 -6.09 -2.53
CA ILE A 110 -5.72 -5.97 -3.13
C ILE A 110 -5.84 -5.65 -4.62
N ASP A 111 -5.17 -4.59 -5.04
CA ASP A 111 -5.20 -4.11 -6.42
C ASP A 111 -3.96 -4.49 -7.23
N GLY A 112 -2.93 -5.03 -6.61
CA GLY A 112 -1.75 -5.48 -7.36
C GLY A 112 -0.58 -5.87 -6.48
N PHE A 113 0.51 -6.27 -7.14
CA PHE A 113 1.76 -6.68 -6.52
C PHE A 113 2.94 -6.02 -7.20
N VAL A 114 3.93 -5.61 -6.40
CA VAL A 114 5.21 -5.15 -6.92
C VAL A 114 6.34 -5.77 -6.11
N GLY A 115 7.49 -5.92 -6.74
CA GLY A 115 8.68 -6.43 -6.07
C GLY A 115 9.44 -5.36 -5.31
N LYS A 116 10.29 -5.79 -4.40
CA LYS A 116 11.27 -4.93 -3.73
C LYS A 116 12.62 -5.08 -4.43
N PRO A 117 13.40 -4.02 -4.56
CA PRO A 117 13.06 -2.64 -4.23
C PRO A 117 12.02 -2.06 -5.19
N LEU A 118 11.33 -1.03 -4.72
CA LEU A 118 10.28 -0.38 -5.51
C LEU A 118 10.84 0.16 -6.83
N ALA A 119 10.15 -0.11 -7.92
CA ALA A 119 10.51 0.37 -9.26
C ALA A 119 9.34 1.16 -9.84
N ARG A 120 9.65 2.34 -10.37
CA ARG A 120 8.64 3.28 -10.87
C ARG A 120 7.75 2.66 -11.94
N GLU A 121 8.35 2.05 -12.96
CA GLU A 121 7.59 1.53 -14.11
C GLU A 121 6.67 0.38 -13.69
N GLU A 122 7.15 -0.51 -12.82
CA GLU A 122 6.35 -1.62 -12.32
C GLU A 122 5.17 -1.13 -11.49
N LEU A 123 5.40 -0.15 -10.61
CA LEU A 123 4.33 0.43 -9.80
C LEU A 123 3.25 1.07 -10.66
N ILE A 124 3.66 1.88 -11.62
CA ILE A 124 2.73 2.57 -12.51
C ILE A 124 1.93 1.57 -13.34
N GLN A 125 2.58 0.51 -13.83
CA GLN A 125 1.91 -0.51 -14.61
C GLN A 125 0.84 -1.25 -13.79
N GLN A 126 1.16 -1.64 -12.54
CA GLN A 126 0.20 -2.31 -11.68
C GLN A 126 -1.00 -1.44 -11.36
N VAL A 127 -0.77 -0.16 -11.11
CA VAL A 127 -1.86 0.77 -10.85
C VAL A 127 -2.73 0.97 -12.08
N ARG A 128 -2.16 1.04 -13.27
CA ARG A 128 -2.92 1.21 -14.52
C ARG A 128 -3.80 0.02 -14.83
N ILE A 129 -3.31 -1.20 -14.58
CA ILE A 129 -4.07 -2.43 -14.83
C ILE A 129 -5.32 -2.47 -13.97
N ASN A 130 -5.22 -2.03 -12.73
CA ASN A 130 -6.31 -2.08 -11.74
C ASN A 130 -6.90 -0.70 -11.45
N SER A 131 -6.86 0.18 -12.42
CA SER A 131 -7.00 1.62 -12.23
C SER A 131 -8.34 2.06 -11.68
N LYS A 132 -8.34 2.55 -10.45
CA LYS A 132 -9.39 3.40 -9.89
C LYS A 132 -9.07 4.87 -10.11
N ILE A 133 -7.86 5.18 -10.60
CA ILE A 133 -7.38 6.53 -10.85
C ILE A 133 -6.74 6.61 -12.23
N SER A 134 -6.69 7.85 -12.76
CA SER A 134 -6.00 8.13 -14.01
C SER A 134 -4.64 8.73 -13.70
N LEU A 135 -3.58 8.14 -14.24
CA LEU A 135 -2.21 8.65 -14.15
C LEU A 135 -1.80 9.26 -15.49
N ALA A 136 -2.53 10.25 -15.88
CA ALA A 136 -2.23 10.94 -17.14
C ALA A 136 -1.03 11.86 -16.99
#